data_cbd6d5caff8a264e972c564230aa1401
#
_entry.id   cbd6d5caff8a264e972c564230aa1401
#
_cell.length_a   1.000
_cell.length_b   1.000
_cell.length_c   1.000
_cell.angle_alpha   90.00
_cell.angle_beta   90.00
_cell.angle_gamma   90.00
#
_symmetry.space_group_name_H-M   'P 1'
#
loop_
_entity.id
_entity.type
_entity.pdbx_description
1 polymer ?
#
loop_
_entity_poly.entity_id
_entity_poly.type
_entity_poly.pdbx_seq_one_letter_code
_entity_poly.pdbx_strand_id
1 'polypeptide(L)'
;MQYVVRSILMQVRGLTVFEDSLECLETMLSVVRTFGDDLPAACQTTCQEAWGCLDLFIGKYGSDYDASDRVTRLIRHGLTFFGSTALPVAPAVVSRMTSSFETTGNPGYVWIIGKIVSEFGNEEDPNLRAAFKESYDRVSVKVLSSLQEKSPAAIPDGK
;
A
#
# COMPACT_ATOMS: atom_id res chain seq x y z
N MET A 1 -2.42 22.65 1.37
CA MET A 1 -2.62 21.20 1.27
C MET A 1 -2.22 20.46 2.55
N GLN A 2 -1.05 20.72 3.15
CA GLN A 2 -0.52 20.09 4.38
C GLN A 2 -1.50 20.14 5.58
N TYR A 3 -2.16 21.29 5.80
CA TYR A 3 -3.15 21.43 6.87
C TYR A 3 -4.42 20.62 6.66
N VAL A 4 -4.85 20.45 5.41
CA VAL A 4 -6.07 19.70 5.10
C VAL A 4 -5.86 18.21 5.33
N VAL A 5 -4.77 17.65 4.84
CA VAL A 5 -4.42 16.23 5.04
C VAL A 5 -4.25 15.91 6.53
N ARG A 6 -3.53 16.75 7.27
CA ARG A 6 -3.31 16.58 8.70
C ARG A 6 -4.59 16.72 9.52
N SER A 7 -5.45 17.68 9.16
CA SER A 7 -6.74 17.90 9.84
C SER A 7 -7.71 16.75 9.60
N ILE A 8 -7.81 16.26 8.37
CA ILE A 8 -8.68 15.13 7.98
C ILE A 8 -8.23 13.86 8.71
N LEU A 9 -6.94 13.56 8.72
CA LEU A 9 -6.40 12.35 9.33
C LEU A 9 -6.42 12.37 10.87
N MET A 10 -6.39 13.54 11.51
CA MET A 10 -6.46 13.67 12.96
C MET A 10 -7.89 13.75 13.55
N GLN A 11 -8.90 14.08 12.75
CA GLN A 11 -10.29 14.20 13.21
C GLN A 11 -11.08 12.91 13.15
N VAL A 12 -10.49 11.81 12.71
CA VAL A 12 -11.20 10.54 12.52
C VAL A 12 -11.58 9.89 13.84
N ARG A 13 -12.80 10.14 14.28
CA ARG A 13 -13.42 9.46 15.43
C ARG A 13 -14.26 8.23 15.06
N GLY A 14 -14.43 7.93 13.78
CA GLY A 14 -15.20 6.79 13.30
C GLY A 14 -14.77 6.32 11.92
N LEU A 15 -14.97 5.05 11.62
CA LEU A 15 -14.61 4.43 10.34
C LEU A 15 -15.24 5.15 9.15
N THR A 16 -16.52 5.52 9.26
CA THR A 16 -17.29 6.20 8.18
C THR A 16 -16.70 7.54 7.79
N VAL A 17 -16.35 8.39 8.78
CA VAL A 17 -15.75 9.71 8.50
C VAL A 17 -14.38 9.56 7.84
N PHE A 18 -13.65 8.50 8.18
CA PHE A 18 -12.38 8.22 7.57
C PHE A 18 -12.55 7.73 6.12
N GLU A 19 -13.53 6.91 5.84
CA GLU A 19 -13.86 6.44 4.49
C GLU A 19 -14.18 7.61 3.56
N ASP A 20 -15.06 8.53 3.99
CA ASP A 20 -15.39 9.73 3.23
C ASP A 20 -14.16 10.62 3.00
N SER A 21 -13.29 10.72 4.00
CA SER A 21 -12.04 11.47 3.90
C SER A 21 -11.05 10.84 2.94
N LEU A 22 -10.95 9.51 2.90
CA LEU A 22 -10.12 8.78 1.94
C LEU A 22 -10.64 8.95 0.51
N GLU A 23 -11.96 8.91 0.30
CA GLU A 23 -12.57 9.13 -1.01
C GLU A 23 -12.30 10.55 -1.52
N CYS A 24 -12.40 11.55 -0.64
CA CYS A 24 -12.02 12.93 -0.95
C CYS A 24 -10.55 13.04 -1.37
N LEU A 25 -9.64 12.45 -0.59
CA LEU A 25 -8.20 12.45 -0.90
C LEU A 25 -7.90 11.68 -2.19
N GLU A 26 -8.52 10.53 -2.41
CA GLU A 26 -8.40 9.75 -3.64
C GLU A 26 -8.81 10.60 -4.84
N THR A 27 -9.97 11.27 -4.77
CA THR A 27 -10.47 12.14 -5.83
C THR A 27 -9.50 13.29 -6.09
N MET A 28 -9.03 13.96 -5.05
CA MET A 28 -8.07 15.06 -5.19
C MET A 28 -6.78 14.60 -5.87
N LEU A 29 -6.19 13.49 -5.41
CA LEU A 29 -4.94 12.96 -5.99
C LEU A 29 -5.13 12.43 -7.42
N SER A 30 -6.31 11.91 -7.77
CA SER A 30 -6.60 11.43 -9.12
C SER A 30 -6.71 12.58 -10.14
N VAL A 31 -7.14 13.76 -9.70
CA VAL A 31 -7.31 14.95 -10.55
C VAL A 31 -6.01 15.74 -10.65
N VAL A 32 -5.25 15.83 -9.57
CA VAL A 32 -3.96 16.55 -9.56
C VAL A 32 -2.90 15.66 -10.16
N ARG A 33 -2.56 15.92 -11.42
CA ARG A 33 -1.45 15.22 -12.09
C ARG A 33 -0.12 15.79 -11.61
N THR A 34 0.89 14.93 -11.51
CA THR A 34 2.27 15.32 -11.21
C THR A 34 2.78 16.35 -12.24
N PHE A 35 3.40 17.40 -11.73
CA PHE A 35 4.10 18.39 -12.55
C PHE A 35 5.57 17.99 -12.82
N GLY A 36 5.89 16.68 -12.86
CA GLY A 36 7.24 16.17 -13.06
C GLY A 36 8.04 16.04 -11.75
N ASP A 37 9.36 15.86 -11.87
CA ASP A 37 10.28 15.58 -10.75
C ASP A 37 10.57 16.80 -9.84
N ASP A 38 9.95 17.95 -10.10
CA ASP A 38 10.19 19.21 -9.41
C ASP A 38 9.23 19.48 -8.24
N LEU A 39 8.87 18.45 -7.49
CA LEU A 39 8.07 18.66 -6.27
C LEU A 39 8.93 19.34 -5.19
N PRO A 40 8.41 20.41 -4.54
CA PRO A 40 9.13 21.10 -3.47
C PRO A 40 9.54 20.14 -2.34
N ALA A 41 10.67 20.38 -1.68
CA ALA A 41 11.15 19.58 -0.55
C ALA A 41 10.09 19.40 0.56
N ALA A 42 9.17 20.35 0.73
CA ALA A 42 8.03 20.25 1.63
C ALA A 42 7.10 19.07 1.28
N CYS A 43 7.07 18.62 0.01
CA CYS A 43 6.26 17.46 -0.39
C CYS A 43 6.83 16.14 0.14
N GLN A 44 8.14 16.04 0.33
CA GLN A 44 8.77 14.85 0.92
C GLN A 44 8.30 14.65 2.37
N THR A 45 8.29 15.71 3.18
CA THR A 45 7.78 15.65 4.55
C THR A 45 6.29 15.28 4.56
N THR A 46 5.50 15.87 3.66
CA THR A 46 4.07 15.55 3.53
C THR A 46 3.85 14.07 3.14
N CYS A 47 4.67 13.54 2.23
CA CYS A 47 4.62 12.13 1.84
C CYS A 47 4.90 11.20 3.03
N GLN A 48 5.93 11.50 3.82
CA GLN A 48 6.28 10.73 5.02
C GLN A 48 5.19 10.80 6.10
N GLU A 49 4.63 11.97 6.37
CA GLU A 49 3.53 12.15 7.33
C GLU A 49 2.27 11.41 6.87
N ALA A 50 1.92 11.51 5.59
CA ALA A 50 0.77 10.81 5.02
C ALA A 50 0.95 9.29 5.12
N TRP A 51 2.14 8.78 4.81
CA TRP A 51 2.44 7.37 4.98
C TRP A 51 2.31 6.93 6.45
N GLY A 52 2.85 7.68 7.40
CA GLY A 52 2.72 7.37 8.82
C GLY A 52 1.27 7.23 9.28
N CYS A 53 0.38 8.09 8.79
CA CYS A 53 -1.04 8.00 9.09
C CYS A 53 -1.70 6.77 8.44
N LEU A 54 -1.37 6.47 7.16
CA LEU A 54 -1.89 5.30 6.46
C LEU A 54 -1.40 4.00 7.09
N ASP A 55 -0.15 3.93 7.52
CA ASP A 55 0.42 2.78 8.20
C ASP A 55 -0.34 2.44 9.50
N LEU A 56 -0.63 3.45 10.32
CA LEU A 56 -1.44 3.29 11.54
C LEU A 56 -2.86 2.83 11.21
N PHE A 57 -3.46 3.38 10.15
CA PHE A 57 -4.79 2.99 9.73
C PHE A 57 -4.83 1.54 9.24
N ILE A 58 -3.88 1.13 8.40
CA ILE A 58 -3.77 -0.25 7.92
C ILE A 58 -3.56 -1.20 9.10
N GLY A 59 -2.75 -0.83 10.09
CA GLY A 59 -2.55 -1.61 11.31
C GLY A 59 -3.85 -1.86 12.08
N LYS A 60 -4.79 -0.92 12.04
CA LYS A 60 -6.07 -1.01 12.78
C LYS A 60 -7.21 -1.62 11.96
N TYR A 61 -7.30 -1.29 10.69
CA TYR A 61 -8.47 -1.60 9.85
C TYR A 61 -8.12 -2.40 8.58
N GLY A 62 -6.86 -2.77 8.37
CA GLY A 62 -6.40 -3.45 7.16
C GLY A 62 -7.01 -4.84 6.93
N SER A 63 -7.67 -5.43 7.94
CA SER A 63 -8.43 -6.68 7.77
C SER A 63 -9.83 -6.45 7.23
N ASP A 64 -10.36 -5.22 7.27
CA ASP A 64 -11.61 -4.86 6.63
C ASP A 64 -11.38 -4.70 5.13
N TYR A 65 -12.24 -5.34 4.32
CA TYR A 65 -12.05 -5.38 2.86
C TYR A 65 -12.24 -3.99 2.24
N ASP A 66 -13.29 -3.28 2.61
CA ASP A 66 -13.63 -1.99 2.01
C ASP A 66 -12.58 -0.93 2.41
N ALA A 67 -12.17 -0.94 3.68
CA ALA A 67 -11.10 -0.07 4.17
C ALA A 67 -9.78 -0.34 3.45
N SER A 68 -9.42 -1.60 3.26
CA SER A 68 -8.17 -1.99 2.57
C SER A 68 -8.19 -1.63 1.10
N ASP A 69 -9.31 -1.79 0.40
CA ASP A 69 -9.46 -1.42 -1.01
C ASP A 69 -9.30 0.10 -1.21
N ARG A 70 -9.93 0.91 -0.35
CA ARG A 70 -9.80 2.37 -0.38
C ARG A 70 -8.36 2.82 -0.12
N VAL A 71 -7.69 2.24 0.86
CA VAL A 71 -6.30 2.56 1.19
C VAL A 71 -5.35 2.18 0.05
N THR A 72 -5.52 1.01 -0.55
CA THR A 72 -4.67 0.59 -1.68
C THR A 72 -4.84 1.51 -2.88
N ARG A 73 -6.07 1.95 -3.17
CA ARG A 73 -6.31 2.97 -4.21
C ARG A 73 -5.63 4.31 -3.89
N LEU A 74 -5.74 4.77 -2.65
CA LEU A 74 -5.09 6.00 -2.22
C LEU A 74 -3.57 5.93 -2.34
N ILE A 75 -2.96 4.82 -1.91
CA ILE A 75 -1.51 4.60 -2.06
C ILE A 75 -1.11 4.65 -3.55
N ARG A 76 -1.88 4.01 -4.43
CA ARG A 76 -1.63 4.07 -5.88
C ARG A 76 -1.60 5.51 -6.40
N HIS A 77 -2.61 6.29 -6.05
CA HIS A 77 -2.67 7.69 -6.49
C HIS A 77 -1.56 8.52 -5.86
N GLY A 78 -1.22 8.24 -4.60
CA GLY A 78 -0.08 8.87 -3.93
C GLY A 78 1.24 8.57 -4.62
N LEU A 79 1.51 7.32 -5.01
CA LEU A 79 2.71 6.95 -5.78
C LEU A 79 2.79 7.71 -7.11
N THR A 80 1.67 7.83 -7.83
CA THR A 80 1.63 8.59 -9.07
C THR A 80 1.83 10.08 -8.85
N PHE A 81 1.27 10.64 -7.77
CA PHE A 81 1.38 12.06 -7.45
C PHE A 81 2.77 12.45 -6.96
N PHE A 82 3.34 11.68 -6.03
CA PHE A 82 4.63 12.00 -5.43
C PHE A 82 5.82 11.57 -6.29
N GLY A 83 5.64 10.60 -7.20
CA GLY A 83 6.71 10.12 -8.07
C GLY A 83 7.95 9.73 -7.28
N SER A 84 9.13 10.19 -7.72
CA SER A 84 10.42 9.94 -7.07
C SER A 84 10.49 10.41 -5.61
N THR A 85 9.68 11.41 -5.22
CA THR A 85 9.58 11.89 -3.83
C THR A 85 9.06 10.80 -2.86
N ALA A 86 8.34 9.80 -3.36
CA ALA A 86 7.88 8.66 -2.56
C ALA A 86 8.94 7.57 -2.34
N LEU A 87 10.08 7.62 -3.05
CA LEU A 87 11.15 6.62 -2.94
C LEU A 87 11.61 6.35 -1.50
N PRO A 88 11.83 7.37 -0.64
CA PRO A 88 12.27 7.13 0.74
C PRO A 88 11.28 6.35 1.61
N VAL A 89 9.99 6.37 1.29
CA VAL A 89 8.96 5.63 2.03
C VAL A 89 8.62 4.28 1.39
N ALA A 90 9.02 4.05 0.15
CA ALA A 90 8.69 2.86 -0.61
C ALA A 90 9.09 1.54 0.09
N PRO A 91 10.27 1.39 0.72
CA PRO A 91 10.63 0.17 1.45
C PRO A 91 9.66 -0.13 2.60
N ALA A 92 9.25 0.88 3.36
CA ALA A 92 8.29 0.74 4.46
C ALA A 92 6.90 0.35 3.95
N VAL A 93 6.48 0.94 2.83
CA VAL A 93 5.20 0.57 2.18
C VAL A 93 5.22 -0.88 1.75
N VAL A 94 6.28 -1.34 1.05
CA VAL A 94 6.43 -2.74 0.61
C VAL A 94 6.36 -3.69 1.80
N SER A 95 7.08 -3.42 2.88
CA SER A 95 7.10 -4.25 4.09
C SER A 95 5.71 -4.33 4.74
N ARG A 96 4.99 -3.20 4.85
CA ARG A 96 3.63 -3.17 5.39
C ARG A 96 2.64 -3.93 4.50
N MET A 97 2.68 -3.74 3.19
CA MET A 97 1.80 -4.45 2.25
C MET A 97 2.03 -5.96 2.32
N THR A 98 3.29 -6.40 2.39
CA THR A 98 3.64 -7.81 2.56
C THR A 98 3.03 -8.40 3.83
N SER A 99 3.22 -7.76 4.97
CA SER A 99 2.67 -8.22 6.25
C SER A 99 1.14 -8.22 6.27
N SER A 100 0.52 -7.22 5.65
CA SER A 100 -0.94 -7.14 5.53
C SER A 100 -1.49 -8.26 4.64
N PHE A 101 -0.81 -8.59 3.54
CA PHE A 101 -1.17 -9.72 2.69
C PHE A 101 -1.05 -11.06 3.43
N GLU A 102 0.04 -11.29 4.15
CA GLU A 102 0.21 -12.52 4.94
C GLU A 102 -0.92 -12.72 5.95
N THR A 103 -1.35 -11.63 6.59
CA THR A 103 -2.41 -11.68 7.61
C THR A 103 -3.80 -11.86 7.01
N THR A 104 -4.10 -11.16 5.91
CA THR A 104 -5.48 -11.05 5.39
C THR A 104 -5.74 -11.89 4.14
N GLY A 105 -4.68 -12.19 3.37
CA GLY A 105 -4.80 -12.79 2.03
C GLY A 105 -5.36 -11.85 0.96
N ASN A 106 -5.56 -10.55 1.27
CA ASN A 106 -6.14 -9.61 0.31
C ASN A 106 -5.15 -9.29 -0.83
N PRO A 107 -5.48 -9.64 -2.09
CA PRO A 107 -4.60 -9.45 -3.24
C PRO A 107 -4.31 -7.98 -3.55
N GLY A 108 -5.13 -7.04 -3.09
CA GLY A 108 -4.91 -5.61 -3.25
C GLY A 108 -3.56 -5.16 -2.69
N TYR A 109 -3.10 -5.77 -1.62
CA TYR A 109 -1.78 -5.47 -1.06
C TYR A 109 -0.62 -5.90 -1.98
N VAL A 110 -0.72 -7.10 -2.58
CA VAL A 110 0.29 -7.58 -3.55
C VAL A 110 0.28 -6.71 -4.80
N TRP A 111 -0.89 -6.24 -5.22
CA TRP A 111 -1.00 -5.34 -6.36
C TRP A 111 -0.26 -4.01 -6.14
N ILE A 112 -0.32 -3.43 -4.92
CA ILE A 112 0.46 -2.23 -4.58
C ILE A 112 1.97 -2.52 -4.63
N ILE A 113 2.43 -3.67 -4.12
CA ILE A 113 3.83 -4.07 -4.24
C ILE A 113 4.25 -4.09 -5.71
N GLY A 114 3.44 -4.69 -6.58
CA GLY A 114 3.69 -4.71 -8.03
C GLY A 114 3.76 -3.31 -8.64
N LYS A 115 2.93 -2.36 -8.17
CA LYS A 115 3.00 -0.96 -8.60
C LYS A 115 4.31 -0.29 -8.18
N ILE A 116 4.76 -0.51 -6.95
CA ILE A 116 6.03 0.04 -6.45
C ILE A 116 7.21 -0.56 -7.23
N VAL A 117 7.18 -1.86 -7.53
CA VAL A 117 8.20 -2.51 -8.39
C VAL A 117 8.20 -1.90 -9.78
N SER A 118 7.03 -1.65 -10.37
CA SER A 118 6.92 -1.02 -11.69
C SER A 118 7.47 0.41 -11.71
N GLU A 119 7.31 1.16 -10.63
CA GLU A 119 7.72 2.57 -10.53
C GLU A 119 9.21 2.70 -10.19
N PHE A 120 9.68 1.92 -9.22
CA PHE A 120 11.01 2.07 -8.62
C PHE A 120 11.92 0.85 -8.78
N GLY A 121 11.54 -0.15 -9.58
CA GLY A 121 12.32 -1.39 -9.72
C GLY A 121 13.70 -1.20 -10.33
N ASN A 122 13.92 -0.09 -11.05
CA ASN A 122 15.22 0.26 -11.63
C ASN A 122 16.10 1.11 -10.69
N GLU A 123 15.55 1.54 -9.55
CA GLU A 123 16.31 2.33 -8.59
C GLU A 123 17.38 1.49 -7.88
N GLU A 124 18.53 2.10 -7.62
CA GLU A 124 19.68 1.43 -6.98
C GLU A 124 19.67 1.54 -5.45
N ASP A 125 18.50 1.85 -4.85
CA ASP A 125 18.36 1.92 -3.40
C ASP A 125 18.47 0.50 -2.77
N PRO A 126 19.48 0.26 -1.92
CA PRO A 126 19.71 -1.06 -1.33
C PRO A 126 18.60 -1.47 -0.37
N ASN A 127 17.95 -0.53 0.33
CA ASN A 127 16.85 -0.82 1.26
C ASN A 127 15.61 -1.26 0.50
N LEU A 128 15.33 -0.59 -0.63
CA LEU A 128 14.21 -0.95 -1.49
C LEU A 128 14.42 -2.33 -2.14
N ARG A 129 15.62 -2.61 -2.63
CA ARG A 129 15.97 -3.93 -3.19
C ARG A 129 15.85 -5.04 -2.15
N ALA A 130 16.29 -4.80 -0.93
CA ALA A 130 16.13 -5.74 0.18
C ALA A 130 14.65 -5.98 0.51
N ALA A 131 13.83 -4.92 0.57
CA ALA A 131 12.41 -5.01 0.80
C ALA A 131 11.68 -5.79 -0.32
N PHE A 132 12.05 -5.59 -1.59
CA PHE A 132 11.50 -6.37 -2.70
C PHE A 132 11.83 -7.84 -2.60
N LYS A 133 13.09 -8.18 -2.30
CA LYS A 133 13.51 -9.57 -2.14
C LYS A 133 12.75 -10.25 -1.00
N GLU A 134 12.73 -9.64 0.17
CA GLU A 134 11.99 -10.15 1.34
C GLU A 134 10.51 -10.33 1.03
N SER A 135 9.90 -9.33 0.38
CA SER A 135 8.49 -9.37 -0.02
C SER A 135 8.21 -10.53 -0.98
N TYR A 136 9.07 -10.72 -2.00
CA TYR A 136 8.94 -11.83 -2.95
C TYR A 136 8.96 -13.18 -2.23
N ASP A 137 9.94 -13.39 -1.35
CA ASP A 137 10.09 -14.65 -0.61
C ASP A 137 8.84 -14.92 0.25
N ARG A 138 8.38 -13.95 1.02
CA ARG A 138 7.24 -14.08 1.95
C ARG A 138 5.92 -14.28 1.20
N VAL A 139 5.65 -13.48 0.17
CA VAL A 139 4.44 -13.59 -0.65
C VAL A 139 4.40 -14.94 -1.36
N SER A 140 5.53 -15.40 -1.91
CA SER A 140 5.61 -16.70 -2.59
C SER A 140 5.28 -17.85 -1.64
N VAL A 141 5.83 -17.84 -0.43
CA VAL A 141 5.55 -18.87 0.59
C VAL A 141 4.05 -18.88 0.93
N LYS A 142 3.45 -17.72 1.16
CA LYS A 142 2.01 -17.61 1.48
C LYS A 142 1.13 -18.13 0.35
N VAL A 143 1.43 -17.77 -0.91
CA VAL A 143 0.66 -18.22 -2.07
C VAL A 143 0.77 -19.73 -2.25
N LEU A 144 2.01 -20.27 -2.19
CA LEU A 144 2.24 -21.71 -2.35
C LEU A 144 1.55 -22.53 -1.26
N SER A 145 1.61 -22.09 0.00
CA SER A 145 0.90 -22.74 1.11
C SER A 145 -0.61 -22.74 0.89
N SER A 146 -1.16 -21.62 0.44
CA SER A 146 -2.61 -21.51 0.16
C SER A 146 -3.05 -22.41 -1.00
N LEU A 147 -2.20 -22.66 -1.99
CA LEU A 147 -2.48 -23.59 -3.09
C LEU A 147 -2.43 -25.05 -2.63
N GLN A 148 -1.51 -25.40 -1.75
CA GLN A 148 -1.39 -26.74 -1.17
C GLN A 148 -2.63 -27.08 -0.30
N GLU A 149 -3.08 -26.15 0.51
CA GLU A 149 -4.28 -26.31 1.35
C GLU A 149 -5.57 -26.49 0.52
N LYS A 150 -5.64 -25.88 -0.67
CA LYS A 150 -6.78 -25.96 -1.59
C LYS A 150 -6.69 -27.10 -2.60
N SER A 151 -5.58 -27.84 -2.63
CA SER A 151 -5.48 -29.01 -3.49
C SER A 151 -6.49 -30.05 -3.01
N PRO A 152 -7.43 -30.55 -3.85
CA PRO A 152 -8.38 -31.57 -3.44
C PRO A 152 -7.58 -32.79 -3.00
N ALA A 153 -7.85 -33.28 -1.79
CA ALA A 153 -7.33 -34.57 -1.32
C ALA A 153 -7.55 -35.58 -2.43
N ALA A 154 -6.51 -36.32 -2.78
CA ALA A 154 -6.55 -37.30 -3.84
C ALA A 154 -7.86 -38.10 -3.77
N ILE A 155 -8.64 -38.10 -4.86
CA ILE A 155 -9.84 -38.90 -4.97
C ILE A 155 -9.41 -40.31 -4.65
N PRO A 156 -9.98 -41.00 -3.64
CA PRO A 156 -9.62 -42.39 -3.39
C PRO A 156 -10.00 -43.19 -4.64
N ASP A 157 -9.02 -43.88 -5.20
CA ASP A 157 -9.25 -44.76 -6.33
C ASP A 157 -10.41 -45.69 -5.99
N GLY A 158 -11.54 -45.43 -6.67
CA GLY A 158 -12.69 -46.30 -6.55
C GLY A 158 -12.32 -47.72 -7.00
N LYS A 159 -12.34 -48.65 -6.05
CA LYS A 159 -12.41 -50.07 -6.36
C LYS A 159 -13.86 -50.46 -6.55
#